data_d8b1eae3dfd883ed750817d743706a96
#
_entry.id   d8b1eae3dfd883ed750817d743706a96
#
_cell.length_a   1.000
_cell.length_b   1.000
_cell.length_c   1.000
_cell.angle_alpha   90.00
_cell.angle_beta   90.00
_cell.angle_gamma   90.00
#
_symmetry.space_group_name_H-M   'P 1'
#
loop_
_entity.id
_entity.type
_entity.pdbx_description
1 polymer ?
#
loop_
_entity_poly.entity_id
_entity_poly.type
_entity_poly.pdbx_seq_one_letter_code
_entity_poly.pdbx_strand_id
1 'polypeptide(L)'
;MSISASAEQYDSLLQSFNMERIAIQKTGMQTLGLWALSNIAIGSITSFSTTGEKQAFWQMNAGWNIVNAGIAGMGYFSQTIPATLSATIQEQHSIETILAVNAGLDLAYIIGGFYLKERAKSSANPERLQGFGNAIILQGAFLFAFDAILYGVNVHHGKELMSIVQSITISPQGIGLNITF
;
A
#
# COMPACT_ATOMS: atom_id res chain seq x y z
N MET A 1 19.43 20.16 31.99
CA MET A 1 18.67 18.98 31.52
C MET A 1 19.68 17.85 31.37
N SER A 2 19.46 16.71 32.00
CA SER A 2 20.48 15.64 31.99
C SER A 2 20.45 14.90 30.64
N ILE A 3 21.62 14.40 30.19
CA ILE A 3 21.77 13.63 28.93
C ILE A 3 20.81 12.44 28.88
N SER A 4 20.48 11.80 30.02
CA SER A 4 19.54 10.70 30.11
C SER A 4 18.10 11.10 29.75
N ALA A 5 17.63 12.27 30.22
CA ALA A 5 16.29 12.75 29.90
C ALA A 5 16.11 13.07 28.41
N SER A 6 17.17 13.54 27.75
CA SER A 6 17.17 13.80 26.31
C SER A 6 17.14 12.52 25.48
N ALA A 7 17.82 11.47 25.93
CA ALA A 7 17.82 10.16 25.27
C ALA A 7 16.46 9.47 25.39
N GLU A 8 15.86 9.46 26.57
CA GLU A 8 14.52 8.90 26.81
C GLU A 8 13.46 9.62 25.96
N GLN A 9 13.53 10.95 25.86
CA GLN A 9 12.62 11.74 25.04
C GLN A 9 12.77 11.42 23.56
N TYR A 10 14.00 11.28 23.07
CA TYR A 10 14.27 10.87 21.70
C TYR A 10 13.71 9.49 21.38
N ASP A 11 13.95 8.50 22.25
CA ASP A 11 13.45 7.14 22.07
C ASP A 11 11.91 7.11 22.05
N SER A 12 11.26 7.93 22.89
CA SER A 12 9.80 8.03 22.91
C SER A 12 9.22 8.65 21.62
N LEU A 13 9.86 9.66 21.04
CA LEU A 13 9.46 10.27 19.78
C LEU A 13 9.62 9.28 18.61
N LEU A 14 10.73 8.57 18.56
CA LEU A 14 10.98 7.57 17.52
C LEU A 14 9.98 6.40 17.62
N GLN A 15 9.69 5.98 18.83
CA GLN A 15 8.67 4.94 19.07
C GLN A 15 7.28 5.40 18.65
N SER A 16 6.87 6.62 19.02
CA SER A 16 5.58 7.20 18.63
C SER A 16 5.43 7.25 17.11
N PHE A 17 6.44 7.77 16.41
CA PHE A 17 6.49 7.79 14.94
C PHE A 17 6.29 6.38 14.35
N ASN A 18 7.03 5.39 14.85
CA ASN A 18 6.90 4.02 14.34
C ASN A 18 5.55 3.38 14.63
N MET A 19 4.94 3.67 15.77
CA MET A 19 3.60 3.20 16.11
C MET A 19 2.54 3.77 15.18
N GLU A 20 2.64 5.06 14.86
CA GLU A 20 1.73 5.73 13.92
C GLU A 20 1.92 5.20 12.49
N ARG A 21 3.16 5.04 12.03
CA ARG A 21 3.46 4.39 10.75
C ARG A 21 2.80 3.01 10.65
N ILE A 22 2.94 2.18 11.70
CA ILE A 22 2.32 0.85 11.75
C ILE A 22 0.79 0.96 11.69
N ALA A 23 0.18 1.93 12.38
CA ALA A 23 -1.25 2.14 12.34
C ALA A 23 -1.73 2.52 10.93
N ILE A 24 -1.01 3.40 10.23
CA ILE A 24 -1.27 3.77 8.84
C ILE A 24 -1.20 2.52 7.94
N GLN A 25 -0.13 1.72 8.05
CA GLN A 25 0.02 0.51 7.24
C GLN A 25 -1.09 -0.51 7.52
N LYS A 26 -1.41 -0.77 8.77
CA LYS A 26 -2.50 -1.69 9.13
C LYS A 26 -3.85 -1.23 8.61
N THR A 27 -4.15 0.07 8.70
CA THR A 27 -5.39 0.64 8.14
C THR A 27 -5.44 0.47 6.62
N GLY A 28 -4.33 0.72 5.93
CA GLY A 28 -4.21 0.45 4.48
C GLY A 28 -4.48 -1.02 4.17
N MET A 29 -3.81 -1.94 4.86
CA MET A 29 -3.98 -3.38 4.63
C MET A 29 -5.39 -3.88 4.98
N GLN A 30 -6.06 -3.32 5.99
CA GLN A 30 -7.47 -3.60 6.27
C GLN A 30 -8.37 -3.15 5.12
N THR A 31 -8.14 -1.97 4.57
CA THR A 31 -8.90 -1.44 3.43
C THR A 31 -8.73 -2.33 2.20
N LEU A 32 -7.49 -2.72 1.87
CA LEU A 32 -7.21 -3.65 0.78
C LEU A 32 -7.84 -5.04 1.03
N GLY A 33 -7.76 -5.53 2.25
CA GLY A 33 -8.35 -6.80 2.65
C GLY A 33 -9.88 -6.82 2.53
N LEU A 34 -10.56 -5.76 2.97
CA LEU A 34 -12.01 -5.61 2.83
C LEU A 34 -12.44 -5.56 1.36
N TRP A 35 -11.72 -4.79 0.53
CA TRP A 35 -11.92 -4.78 -0.92
C TRP A 35 -11.78 -6.18 -1.51
N ALA A 36 -10.67 -6.86 -1.19
CA ALA A 36 -10.36 -8.17 -1.73
C ALA A 36 -11.42 -9.22 -1.33
N LEU A 37 -11.76 -9.32 -0.05
CA LEU A 37 -12.74 -10.29 0.45
C LEU A 37 -14.12 -10.04 -0.14
N SER A 38 -14.53 -8.78 -0.27
CA SER A 38 -15.80 -8.41 -0.90
C SER A 38 -15.86 -8.86 -2.37
N ASN A 39 -14.78 -8.61 -3.11
CA ASN A 39 -14.70 -9.00 -4.53
C ASN A 39 -14.59 -10.52 -4.70
N ILE A 40 -13.93 -11.25 -3.82
CA ILE A 40 -13.90 -12.71 -3.82
C ILE A 40 -15.32 -13.25 -3.58
N ALA A 41 -16.01 -12.77 -2.56
CA ALA A 41 -17.35 -13.24 -2.22
C ALA A 41 -18.36 -12.96 -3.34
N ILE A 42 -18.47 -11.70 -3.76
CA ILE A 42 -19.40 -11.27 -4.82
C ILE A 42 -19.04 -11.94 -6.15
N GLY A 43 -17.74 -11.93 -6.51
CA GLY A 43 -17.26 -12.48 -7.76
C GLY A 43 -17.47 -13.99 -7.86
N SER A 44 -17.22 -14.73 -6.79
CA SER A 44 -17.45 -16.17 -6.75
C SER A 44 -18.94 -16.49 -6.94
N ILE A 45 -19.83 -15.86 -6.17
CA ILE A 45 -21.28 -16.11 -6.26
C ILE A 45 -21.80 -15.73 -7.66
N THR A 46 -21.44 -14.55 -8.15
CA THR A 46 -21.98 -14.03 -9.40
C THR A 46 -21.44 -14.78 -10.62
N SER A 47 -20.23 -15.32 -10.56
CA SER A 47 -19.66 -16.11 -11.66
C SER A 47 -20.43 -17.41 -11.92
N PHE A 48 -21.10 -17.99 -10.91
CA PHE A 48 -21.93 -19.18 -11.08
C PHE A 48 -23.31 -18.87 -11.68
N SER A 49 -23.79 -17.64 -11.56
CA SER A 49 -25.11 -17.22 -12.02
C SER A 49 -25.09 -16.42 -13.33
N THR A 50 -23.90 -16.22 -13.92
CA THR A 50 -23.74 -15.46 -15.16
C THR A 50 -23.00 -16.28 -16.22
N THR A 51 -23.06 -15.83 -17.48
CA THR A 51 -22.38 -16.45 -18.62
C THR A 51 -21.63 -15.40 -19.44
N GLY A 52 -20.77 -15.87 -20.34
CA GLY A 52 -20.08 -15.03 -21.31
C GLY A 52 -19.16 -14.00 -20.66
N GLU A 53 -19.21 -12.76 -21.14
CA GLU A 53 -18.37 -11.65 -20.65
C GLU A 53 -18.55 -11.40 -19.14
N LYS A 54 -19.78 -11.42 -18.65
CA LYS A 54 -20.07 -11.20 -17.22
C LYS A 54 -19.45 -12.27 -16.34
N GLN A 55 -19.57 -13.52 -16.75
CA GLN A 55 -18.95 -14.63 -16.01
C GLN A 55 -17.42 -14.46 -15.96
N ALA A 56 -16.80 -14.18 -17.11
CA ALA A 56 -15.37 -13.95 -17.22
C ALA A 56 -14.91 -12.78 -16.35
N PHE A 57 -15.65 -11.68 -16.34
CA PHE A 57 -15.39 -10.54 -15.46
C PHE A 57 -15.34 -10.95 -13.98
N TRP A 58 -16.36 -11.63 -13.48
CA TRP A 58 -16.45 -12.01 -12.08
C TRP A 58 -15.41 -13.07 -11.68
N GLN A 59 -15.10 -14.01 -12.57
CA GLN A 59 -14.04 -14.99 -12.35
C GLN A 59 -12.67 -14.32 -12.21
N MET A 60 -12.34 -13.39 -13.12
CA MET A 60 -11.08 -12.65 -13.08
C MET A 60 -11.03 -11.75 -11.84
N ASN A 61 -12.12 -11.06 -11.52
CA ASN A 61 -12.23 -10.21 -10.37
C ASN A 61 -12.00 -10.98 -9.05
N ALA A 62 -12.63 -12.15 -8.89
CA ALA A 62 -12.43 -13.01 -7.73
C ALA A 62 -10.99 -13.54 -7.66
N GLY A 63 -10.47 -14.05 -8.77
CA GLY A 63 -9.11 -14.60 -8.85
C GLY A 63 -8.02 -13.58 -8.53
N TRP A 64 -8.13 -12.36 -9.07
CA TRP A 64 -7.20 -11.27 -8.77
C TRP A 64 -7.19 -10.91 -7.29
N ASN A 65 -8.36 -10.86 -6.69
CA ASN A 65 -8.49 -10.47 -5.29
C ASN A 65 -8.01 -11.54 -4.29
N ILE A 66 -7.80 -12.80 -4.70
CA ILE A 66 -7.08 -13.78 -3.88
C ILE A 66 -5.63 -13.30 -3.64
N VAL A 67 -4.98 -12.76 -4.66
CA VAL A 67 -3.63 -12.20 -4.53
C VAL A 67 -3.65 -10.97 -3.61
N ASN A 68 -4.60 -10.04 -3.82
CA ASN A 68 -4.75 -8.86 -2.98
C ASN A 68 -5.01 -9.22 -1.50
N ALA A 69 -5.84 -10.24 -1.23
CA ALA A 69 -6.09 -10.73 0.12
C ALA A 69 -4.81 -11.29 0.77
N GLY A 70 -3.99 -12.02 0.00
CA GLY A 70 -2.68 -12.48 0.45
C GLY A 70 -1.74 -11.34 0.81
N ILE A 71 -1.63 -10.32 -0.05
CA ILE A 71 -0.82 -9.12 0.18
C ILE A 71 -1.32 -8.38 1.43
N ALA A 72 -2.63 -8.17 1.55
CA ALA A 72 -3.24 -7.50 2.69
C ALA A 72 -2.96 -8.26 4.01
N GLY A 73 -3.09 -9.58 4.02
CA GLY A 73 -2.79 -10.41 5.17
C GLY A 73 -1.32 -10.33 5.56
N MET A 74 -0.41 -10.57 4.62
CA MET A 74 1.03 -10.47 4.89
C MET A 74 1.41 -9.08 5.39
N GLY A 75 0.96 -8.01 4.71
CA GLY A 75 1.27 -6.65 5.08
C GLY A 75 0.71 -6.25 6.45
N TYR A 76 -0.45 -6.79 6.85
CA TYR A 76 -1.04 -6.52 8.16
C TYR A 76 -0.26 -7.17 9.32
N PHE A 77 0.17 -8.43 9.15
CA PHE A 77 0.80 -9.23 10.21
C PHE A 77 2.31 -9.07 10.29
N SER A 78 2.99 -8.60 9.23
CA SER A 78 4.45 -8.47 9.21
C SER A 78 4.99 -7.18 9.81
N GLN A 79 4.14 -6.30 10.33
CA GLN A 79 4.57 -5.00 10.87
C GLN A 79 5.44 -5.16 12.12
N THR A 80 6.60 -4.51 12.11
CA THR A 80 7.55 -4.50 13.22
C THR A 80 8.00 -3.07 13.55
N ILE A 81 8.42 -2.85 14.80
CA ILE A 81 9.01 -1.59 15.23
C ILE A 81 10.53 -1.66 15.01
N PRO A 82 11.10 -0.80 14.14
CA PRO A 82 12.55 -0.72 13.99
C PRO A 82 13.24 -0.28 15.28
N ALA A 83 14.39 -0.86 15.56
CA ALA A 83 15.14 -0.60 16.79
C ALA A 83 15.98 0.69 16.73
N THR A 84 16.21 1.27 15.54
CA THR A 84 17.10 2.42 15.35
C THR A 84 16.51 3.44 14.39
N LEU A 85 16.96 4.69 14.48
CA LEU A 85 16.60 5.75 13.53
C LEU A 85 16.92 5.36 12.09
N SER A 86 18.10 4.81 11.84
CA SER A 86 18.49 4.38 10.48
C SER A 86 17.53 3.33 9.92
N ALA A 87 17.15 2.34 10.72
CA ALA A 87 16.18 1.33 10.31
C ALA A 87 14.78 1.94 10.09
N THR A 88 14.37 2.92 10.92
CA THR A 88 13.11 3.66 10.73
C THR A 88 13.09 4.44 9.42
N ILE A 89 14.17 5.15 9.10
CA ILE A 89 14.31 5.89 7.83
C ILE A 89 14.25 4.92 6.64
N GLN A 90 14.98 3.81 6.72
CA GLN A 90 15.00 2.81 5.66
C GLN A 90 13.62 2.19 5.44
N GLU A 91 12.91 1.86 6.50
CA GLU A 91 11.56 1.30 6.43
C GLU A 91 10.57 2.30 5.82
N GLN A 92 10.60 3.56 6.27
CA GLN A 92 9.76 4.63 5.71
C GLN A 92 9.99 4.79 4.20
N HIS A 93 11.25 4.88 3.79
CA HIS A 93 11.61 5.02 2.37
C HIS A 93 11.23 3.77 1.56
N SER A 94 11.37 2.58 2.13
CA SER A 94 10.96 1.33 1.49
C SER A 94 9.46 1.30 1.20
N ILE A 95 8.63 1.69 2.19
CA ILE A 95 7.18 1.77 2.04
C ILE A 95 6.81 2.76 0.92
N GLU A 96 7.36 3.97 0.94
CA GLU A 96 7.10 4.98 -0.08
C GLU A 96 7.51 4.50 -1.48
N THR A 97 8.67 3.85 -1.59
CA THR A 97 9.15 3.30 -2.86
C THR A 97 8.23 2.19 -3.38
N ILE A 98 7.82 1.25 -2.52
CA ILE A 98 6.93 0.14 -2.90
C ILE A 98 5.60 0.70 -3.39
N LEU A 99 4.99 1.66 -2.68
CA LEU A 99 3.72 2.25 -3.06
C LEU A 99 3.81 3.01 -4.39
N ALA A 100 4.90 3.76 -4.62
CA ALA A 100 5.13 4.45 -5.89
C ALA A 100 5.31 3.47 -7.06
N VAL A 101 6.04 2.37 -6.86
CA VAL A 101 6.21 1.31 -7.87
C VAL A 101 4.88 0.62 -8.15
N ASN A 102 4.11 0.29 -7.12
CA ASN A 102 2.79 -0.32 -7.27
C ASN A 102 1.84 0.57 -8.07
N ALA A 103 1.76 1.86 -7.75
CA ALA A 103 0.96 2.81 -8.53
C ALA A 103 1.36 2.83 -10.02
N GLY A 104 2.66 2.70 -10.32
CA GLY A 104 3.14 2.53 -11.70
C GLY A 104 2.68 1.22 -12.35
N LEU A 105 2.70 0.11 -11.61
CA LEU A 105 2.21 -1.19 -12.07
C LEU A 105 0.70 -1.19 -12.30
N ASP A 106 -0.06 -0.48 -11.48
CA ASP A 106 -1.51 -0.38 -11.63
C ASP A 106 -1.92 0.32 -12.92
N LEU A 107 -1.17 1.36 -13.32
CA LEU A 107 -1.35 1.98 -14.64
C LEU A 107 -1.06 0.98 -15.76
N ALA A 108 -0.02 0.15 -15.62
CA ALA A 108 0.26 -0.90 -16.59
C ALA A 108 -0.87 -1.95 -16.67
N TYR A 109 -1.48 -2.29 -15.54
CA TYR A 109 -2.67 -3.17 -15.51
C TYR A 109 -3.86 -2.54 -16.23
N ILE A 110 -4.14 -1.25 -16.01
CA ILE A 110 -5.20 -0.54 -16.73
C ILE A 110 -4.97 -0.61 -18.26
N ILE A 111 -3.74 -0.31 -18.69
CA ILE A 111 -3.35 -0.39 -20.10
C ILE A 111 -3.48 -1.82 -20.64
N GLY A 112 -3.04 -2.80 -19.85
CA GLY A 112 -3.18 -4.22 -20.16
C GLY A 112 -4.64 -4.65 -20.32
N GLY A 113 -5.52 -4.14 -19.49
CA GLY A 113 -6.95 -4.36 -19.57
C GLY A 113 -7.55 -3.81 -20.88
N PHE A 114 -7.17 -2.59 -21.29
CA PHE A 114 -7.56 -2.03 -22.57
C PHE A 114 -6.99 -2.85 -23.77
N TYR A 115 -5.76 -3.30 -23.65
CA TYR A 115 -5.18 -4.20 -24.66
C TYR A 115 -5.96 -5.51 -24.80
N LEU A 116 -6.38 -6.12 -23.69
CA LEU A 116 -7.21 -7.34 -23.73
C LEU A 116 -8.55 -7.08 -24.43
N LYS A 117 -9.18 -5.95 -24.18
CA LYS A 117 -10.43 -5.55 -24.85
C LYS A 117 -10.23 -5.34 -26.36
N GLU A 118 -9.15 -4.73 -26.78
CA GLU A 118 -8.83 -4.58 -28.20
C GLU A 118 -8.56 -5.94 -28.84
N ARG A 119 -7.77 -6.79 -28.17
CA ARG A 119 -7.48 -8.15 -28.62
C ARG A 119 -8.72 -9.03 -28.73
N ALA A 120 -9.77 -8.76 -27.94
CA ALA A 120 -11.04 -9.48 -27.99
C ALA A 120 -11.71 -9.39 -29.37
N LYS A 121 -11.57 -8.29 -30.09
CA LYS A 121 -12.20 -8.06 -31.41
C LYS A 121 -11.80 -9.09 -32.46
N SER A 122 -10.62 -9.69 -32.35
CA SER A 122 -10.08 -10.68 -33.28
C SER A 122 -9.84 -12.06 -32.65
N SER A 123 -10.39 -12.30 -31.46
CA SER A 123 -10.19 -13.54 -30.70
C SER A 123 -11.26 -14.59 -30.98
N ALA A 124 -10.90 -15.86 -30.85
CA ALA A 124 -11.85 -16.97 -30.82
C ALA A 124 -12.76 -16.97 -29.56
N ASN A 125 -12.34 -16.28 -28.48
CA ASN A 125 -13.08 -16.15 -27.24
C ASN A 125 -13.24 -14.66 -26.82
N PRO A 126 -14.00 -13.84 -27.59
CA PRO A 126 -14.08 -12.40 -27.39
C PRO A 126 -14.68 -12.04 -26.03
N GLU A 127 -15.73 -12.73 -25.59
CA GLU A 127 -16.40 -12.47 -24.29
C GLU A 127 -15.44 -12.64 -23.10
N ARG A 128 -14.60 -13.69 -23.15
CA ARG A 128 -13.65 -13.95 -22.08
C ARG A 128 -12.60 -12.84 -21.97
N LEU A 129 -12.04 -12.42 -23.10
CA LEU A 129 -11.03 -11.34 -23.09
C LEU A 129 -11.64 -9.99 -22.70
N GLN A 130 -12.88 -9.74 -23.14
CA GLN A 130 -13.61 -8.53 -22.78
C GLN A 130 -13.87 -8.48 -21.27
N GLY A 131 -14.38 -9.57 -20.70
CA GLY A 131 -14.63 -9.67 -19.27
C GLY A 131 -13.37 -9.54 -18.44
N PHE A 132 -12.29 -10.23 -18.84
CA PHE A 132 -10.99 -10.11 -18.16
C PHE A 132 -10.43 -8.70 -18.27
N GLY A 133 -10.48 -8.06 -19.44
CA GLY A 133 -10.04 -6.68 -19.63
C GLY A 133 -10.78 -5.70 -18.73
N ASN A 134 -12.11 -5.82 -18.66
CA ASN A 134 -12.93 -4.97 -17.79
C ASN A 134 -12.60 -5.17 -16.30
N ALA A 135 -12.38 -6.42 -15.86
CA ALA A 135 -11.99 -6.71 -14.48
C ALA A 135 -10.62 -6.13 -14.12
N ILE A 136 -9.63 -6.28 -15.01
CA ILE A 136 -8.27 -5.77 -14.79
C ILE A 136 -8.27 -4.24 -14.77
N ILE A 137 -9.04 -3.56 -15.62
CA ILE A 137 -9.19 -2.10 -15.58
C ILE A 137 -9.78 -1.66 -14.23
N LEU A 138 -10.83 -2.33 -13.75
CA LEU A 138 -11.43 -2.02 -12.46
C LEU A 138 -10.44 -2.20 -11.31
N GLN A 139 -9.72 -3.34 -11.29
CA GLN A 139 -8.74 -3.61 -10.26
C GLN A 139 -7.56 -2.63 -10.30
N GLY A 140 -7.01 -2.35 -11.49
CA GLY A 140 -5.93 -1.38 -11.64
C GLY A 140 -6.34 0.03 -11.23
N ALA A 141 -7.56 0.45 -11.57
CA ALA A 141 -8.06 1.77 -11.16
C ALA A 141 -8.25 1.89 -9.64
N PHE A 142 -8.78 0.84 -8.99
CA PHE A 142 -8.90 0.81 -7.53
C PHE A 142 -7.53 0.81 -6.86
N LEU A 143 -6.63 -0.08 -7.29
CA LEU A 143 -5.30 -0.22 -6.70
C LEU A 143 -4.47 1.04 -6.89
N PHE A 144 -4.52 1.66 -8.08
CA PHE A 144 -3.85 2.94 -8.33
C PHE A 144 -4.31 4.03 -7.36
N ALA A 145 -5.63 4.18 -7.17
CA ALA A 145 -6.16 5.15 -6.22
C ALA A 145 -5.75 4.82 -4.78
N PHE A 146 -5.81 3.54 -4.40
CA PHE A 146 -5.39 3.05 -3.09
C PHE A 146 -3.90 3.33 -2.82
N ASP A 147 -3.02 2.93 -3.73
CA ASP A 147 -1.58 3.08 -3.56
C ASP A 147 -1.15 4.56 -3.60
N ALA A 148 -1.78 5.38 -4.47
CA ALA A 148 -1.52 6.82 -4.52
C ALA A 148 -1.94 7.54 -3.24
N ILE A 149 -3.11 7.20 -2.67
CA ILE A 149 -3.57 7.77 -1.40
C ILE A 149 -2.66 7.33 -0.26
N LEU A 150 -2.36 6.05 -0.16
CA LEU A 150 -1.50 5.51 0.91
C LEU A 150 -0.07 6.07 0.81
N TYR A 151 0.45 6.24 -0.41
CA TYR A 151 1.71 6.94 -0.67
C TYR A 151 1.68 8.37 -0.14
N GLY A 152 0.65 9.14 -0.49
CA GLY A 152 0.50 10.53 -0.02
C GLY A 152 0.45 10.63 1.51
N VAL A 153 -0.27 9.72 2.18
CA VAL A 153 -0.32 9.64 3.65
C VAL A 153 1.06 9.33 4.23
N ASN A 154 1.78 8.35 3.66
CA ASN A 154 3.13 7.99 4.14
C ASN A 154 4.15 9.11 3.92
N VAL A 155 4.13 9.79 2.78
CA VAL A 155 4.99 10.96 2.52
C VAL A 155 4.68 12.10 3.49
N HIS A 156 3.41 12.32 3.83
CA HIS A 156 3.04 13.32 4.81
C HIS A 156 3.58 12.98 6.20
N HIS A 157 3.36 11.75 6.65
CA HIS A 157 3.89 11.22 7.91
C HIS A 157 5.42 11.24 7.96
N GLY A 158 6.08 10.90 6.86
CA GLY A 158 7.55 10.93 6.73
C GLY A 158 8.20 12.29 6.99
N LYS A 159 7.46 13.40 6.83
CA LYS A 159 7.95 14.76 7.17
C LYS A 159 8.23 14.92 8.67
N GLU A 160 7.49 14.24 9.51
CA GLU A 160 7.72 14.25 10.96
C GLU A 160 9.05 13.61 11.32
N LEU A 161 9.43 12.53 10.62
CA LEU A 161 10.74 11.91 10.80
C LEU A 161 11.89 12.87 10.47
N MET A 162 11.72 13.69 9.44
CA MET A 162 12.69 14.71 9.10
C MET A 162 12.85 15.76 10.22
N SER A 163 11.75 16.15 10.87
CA SER A 163 11.80 17.07 12.01
C SER A 163 12.51 16.45 13.22
N ILE A 164 12.32 15.15 13.48
CA ILE A 164 13.04 14.42 14.52
C ILE A 164 14.56 14.41 14.22
N VAL A 165 14.95 14.14 12.98
CA VAL A 165 16.36 14.16 12.55
C VAL A 165 16.97 15.54 12.71
N GLN A 166 16.27 16.60 12.35
CA GLN A 166 16.77 17.99 12.46
C GLN A 166 16.88 18.46 13.92
N SER A 167 16.11 17.88 14.83
CA SER A 167 16.20 18.21 16.25
C SER A 167 17.45 17.63 16.92
N ILE A 168 18.18 16.73 16.26
CA ILE A 168 19.45 16.19 16.72
C ILE A 168 20.55 17.19 16.34
N THR A 169 20.95 18.06 17.28
CA THR A 169 22.04 19.00 17.05
C THR A 169 23.37 18.36 17.44
N ILE A 170 24.27 18.24 16.48
CA ILE A 170 25.67 17.85 16.74
C ILE A 170 26.41 19.13 17.08
N SER A 171 26.81 19.30 18.34
CA SER A 171 27.70 20.40 18.76
C SER A 171 29.12 19.88 19.03
N PRO A 172 30.15 20.70 18.98
CA PRO A 172 31.53 20.32 19.35
C PRO A 172 31.68 19.84 20.79
N GLN A 173 30.64 20.04 21.63
CA GLN A 173 30.57 19.63 23.04
C GLN A 173 29.73 18.35 23.28
N GLY A 174 29.18 17.76 22.21
CA GLY A 174 28.34 16.55 22.27
C GLY A 174 27.11 16.61 21.39
N ILE A 175 26.34 15.52 21.40
CA ILE A 175 25.04 15.42 20.71
C ILE A 175 23.97 16.01 21.65
N GLY A 176 23.28 17.04 21.23
CA GLY A 176 22.16 17.66 21.95
C GLY A 176 20.85 17.56 21.16
N LEU A 177 19.71 17.47 21.88
CA LEU A 177 18.36 17.59 21.31
C LEU A 177 17.89 19.04 21.45
N ASN A 178 17.55 19.68 20.34
CA ASN A 178 16.92 20.99 20.33
C ASN A 178 15.45 20.81 19.86
N ILE A 179 14.51 21.01 20.78
CA ILE A 179 13.07 20.92 20.46
C ILE A 179 12.51 22.33 20.51
N THR A 180 12.07 22.81 19.35
CA THR A 180 11.31 24.06 19.23
C THR A 180 9.81 23.68 19.25
N PHE A 181 9.08 24.23 20.24
CA PHE A 181 7.62 24.09 20.35
C PHE A 181 6.91 25.11 19.49
#